data_51f8f74383972c6d78d0bdc6d024ce5a
#
_entry.id   51f8f74383972c6d78d0bdc6d024ce5a
#
_cell.length_a   1.000
_cell.length_b   1.000
_cell.length_c   1.000
_cell.angle_alpha   90.00
_cell.angle_beta   90.00
_cell.angle_gamma   90.00
#
_symmetry.space_group_name_H-M   'P 1'
#
loop_
_entity.id
_entity.type
_entity.pdbx_description
1 polymer ?
#
loop_
_entity_poly.entity_id
_entity_poly.type
_entity_poly.pdbx_seq_one_letter_code
_entity_poly.pdbx_strand_id
1 'polypeptide(L)'
;MILAIVGATGTGKSALALDLARRWSDSGRPVEIVNADAMQLYRGMDIGTAKTPEAERRGIPHHLLDVLDVTEEASVARYQEDARRTIDAITERGATPLLVGGSGLYVAAVLTDFRFPGTDPERRAHWEAVLAERGPAALHEQLRQRDPVAAEAIGPHNGRRIVRALEVGDLTGEPFSAGLAARERPWRPYRQVGLQLERSALVPRLDARVEGMWRAGLLDEVRGLLPRGLERGVTASRAIGYAQAIGQLRGALDERAAISETQSLTRRYARRQVSWFRRDDTVHWVDAAAEDRRERAERALAHGSDGTSVGSMGR
;
A
#
# COMPACT_ATOMS: atom_id res chain seq x y z
N MET A 1 -11.24 -15.36 9.99
CA MET A 1 -10.02 -14.66 10.44
C MET A 1 -9.16 -14.32 9.23
N ILE A 2 -8.58 -13.14 9.17
CA ILE A 2 -7.72 -12.67 8.07
C ILE A 2 -6.26 -12.88 8.47
N LEU A 3 -5.44 -13.42 7.56
CA LEU A 3 -3.99 -13.43 7.72
C LEU A 3 -3.37 -12.34 6.84
N ALA A 4 -2.30 -11.68 7.30
CA ALA A 4 -1.65 -10.64 6.54
C ALA A 4 -0.12 -10.76 6.56
N ILE A 5 0.52 -10.52 5.42
CA ILE A 5 1.98 -10.39 5.29
C ILE A 5 2.30 -9.00 4.76
N VAL A 6 2.92 -8.20 5.62
CA VAL A 6 3.21 -6.79 5.37
C VAL A 6 4.70 -6.46 5.41
N GLY A 7 5.06 -5.23 5.09
CA GLY A 7 6.44 -4.75 5.16
C GLY A 7 6.89 -4.01 3.89
N ALA A 8 8.14 -3.59 3.87
CA ALA A 8 8.68 -2.80 2.76
C ALA A 8 8.79 -3.59 1.46
N THR A 9 8.81 -2.87 0.33
CA THR A 9 9.17 -3.47 -0.96
C THR A 9 10.57 -4.08 -0.87
N GLY A 10 10.81 -5.17 -1.60
CA GLY A 10 12.11 -5.85 -1.61
C GLY A 10 12.37 -6.82 -0.46
N THR A 11 11.49 -6.94 0.57
CA THR A 11 11.70 -7.85 1.70
C THR A 11 11.32 -9.31 1.43
N GLY A 12 10.68 -9.61 0.30
CA GLY A 12 10.33 -11.00 -0.06
C GLY A 12 8.92 -11.45 0.35
N LYS A 13 8.02 -10.50 0.66
CA LYS A 13 6.63 -10.79 1.05
C LYS A 13 5.90 -11.75 0.13
N SER A 14 5.92 -11.50 -1.18
CA SER A 14 5.18 -12.32 -2.16
C SER A 14 5.70 -13.76 -2.20
N ALA A 15 7.03 -13.95 -2.15
CA ALA A 15 7.63 -15.28 -2.11
C ALA A 15 7.22 -16.03 -0.83
N LEU A 16 7.30 -15.37 0.35
CA LEU A 16 6.86 -15.98 1.61
C LEU A 16 5.37 -16.32 1.58
N ALA A 17 4.54 -15.43 1.05
CA ALA A 17 3.11 -15.65 0.94
C ALA A 17 2.76 -16.87 0.07
N LEU A 18 3.43 -16.99 -1.08
CA LEU A 18 3.27 -18.15 -1.96
C LEU A 18 3.73 -19.45 -1.29
N ASP A 19 4.87 -19.44 -0.61
CA ASP A 19 5.38 -20.63 0.08
C ASP A 19 4.45 -21.08 1.19
N LEU A 20 3.91 -20.17 2.00
CA LEU A 20 2.93 -20.48 3.05
C LEU A 20 1.59 -20.92 2.45
N ALA A 21 1.07 -20.19 1.46
CA ALA A 21 -0.20 -20.53 0.82
C ALA A 21 -0.16 -21.93 0.20
N ARG A 22 0.94 -22.27 -0.49
CA ARG A 22 1.12 -23.60 -1.09
C ARG A 22 1.15 -24.68 -0.02
N ARG A 23 1.99 -24.52 1.00
CA ARG A 23 2.13 -25.49 2.10
C ARG A 23 0.81 -25.74 2.82
N TRP A 24 0.04 -24.68 3.12
CA TRP A 24 -1.23 -24.82 3.79
C TRP A 24 -2.30 -25.45 2.89
N SER A 25 -2.32 -25.11 1.60
CA SER A 25 -3.23 -25.75 0.63
C SER A 25 -2.92 -27.23 0.47
N ASP A 26 -1.65 -27.62 0.40
CA ASP A 26 -1.22 -29.01 0.33
C ASP A 26 -1.56 -29.82 1.61
N SER A 27 -1.71 -29.14 2.76
CA SER A 27 -2.17 -29.74 4.03
C SER A 27 -3.70 -29.75 4.21
N GLY A 28 -4.46 -29.43 3.16
CA GLY A 28 -5.93 -29.42 3.19
C GLY A 28 -6.55 -28.10 3.71
N ARG A 29 -5.75 -27.05 3.88
CA ARG A 29 -6.22 -25.71 4.23
C ARG A 29 -6.06 -24.76 3.03
N PRO A 30 -7.08 -24.62 2.18
CA PRO A 30 -6.98 -23.78 1.00
C PRO A 30 -6.73 -22.30 1.39
N VAL A 31 -5.83 -21.65 0.69
CA VAL A 31 -5.44 -20.24 0.92
C VAL A 31 -5.49 -19.50 -0.38
N GLU A 32 -6.01 -18.27 -0.34
CA GLU A 32 -6.07 -17.38 -1.49
C GLU A 32 -5.46 -16.02 -1.12
N ILE A 33 -4.65 -15.49 -2.02
CA ILE A 33 -3.93 -14.23 -1.81
C ILE A 33 -4.79 -13.06 -2.26
N VAL A 34 -4.90 -12.05 -1.38
CA VAL A 34 -5.53 -10.76 -1.69
C VAL A 34 -4.43 -9.70 -1.75
N ASN A 35 -4.25 -9.07 -2.92
CA ASN A 35 -3.24 -8.05 -3.13
C ASN A 35 -3.57 -6.76 -2.36
N ALA A 36 -2.57 -6.21 -1.65
CA ALA A 36 -2.62 -4.91 -0.99
C ALA A 36 -1.47 -3.99 -1.44
N ASP A 37 -1.11 -4.05 -2.73
CA ASP A 37 -0.24 -3.08 -3.38
C ASP A 37 -1.04 -2.27 -4.40
N ALA A 38 -1.11 -0.95 -4.19
CA ALA A 38 -1.89 -0.04 -5.01
C ALA A 38 -1.51 -0.05 -6.49
N MET A 39 -0.21 -0.26 -6.80
CA MET A 39 0.26 -0.21 -8.18
C MET A 39 0.01 -1.52 -8.94
N GLN A 40 -0.12 -2.64 -8.24
CA GLN A 40 -0.44 -3.93 -8.85
C GLN A 40 -1.93 -4.08 -9.21
N LEU A 41 -2.77 -3.12 -8.85
CA LEU A 41 -4.16 -3.05 -9.31
C LEU A 41 -4.27 -2.79 -10.82
N TYR A 42 -3.24 -2.19 -11.44
CA TYR A 42 -3.28 -1.74 -12.83
C TYR A 42 -2.89 -2.84 -13.81
N ARG A 43 -3.72 -3.00 -14.87
CA ARG A 43 -3.49 -3.94 -15.98
C ARG A 43 -2.26 -3.54 -16.79
N GLY A 44 -1.32 -4.48 -16.94
CA GLY A 44 -0.12 -4.32 -17.75
C GLY A 44 0.98 -3.50 -17.06
N MET A 45 0.80 -3.11 -15.80
CA MET A 45 1.87 -2.57 -14.95
C MET A 45 2.49 -3.74 -14.16
N ASP A 46 3.32 -4.54 -14.79
CA ASP A 46 3.79 -5.82 -14.26
C ASP A 46 5.24 -5.77 -13.82
N ILE A 47 6.15 -5.38 -14.71
CA ILE A 47 7.59 -5.31 -14.46
C ILE A 47 7.89 -4.24 -13.40
N GLY A 48 7.41 -3.01 -13.61
CA GLY A 48 7.70 -1.88 -12.71
C GLY A 48 7.07 -2.02 -11.33
N THR A 49 6.03 -2.81 -11.17
CA THR A 49 5.40 -3.13 -9.87
C THR A 49 5.90 -4.44 -9.27
N ALA A 50 6.69 -5.21 -10.03
CA ALA A 50 7.11 -6.58 -9.75
C ALA A 50 5.92 -7.46 -9.33
N LYS A 51 4.84 -7.39 -10.10
CA LYS A 51 3.68 -8.27 -10.00
C LYS A 51 4.11 -9.70 -10.23
N THR A 52 3.64 -10.64 -9.43
CA THR A 52 3.94 -12.07 -9.61
C THR A 52 3.24 -12.57 -10.88
N PRO A 53 4.00 -13.00 -11.90
CA PRO A 53 3.43 -13.56 -13.13
C PRO A 53 2.53 -14.77 -12.82
N GLU A 54 1.50 -14.99 -13.61
CA GLU A 54 0.55 -16.08 -13.39
C GLU A 54 1.25 -17.45 -13.33
N ALA A 55 2.21 -17.69 -14.22
CA ALA A 55 3.00 -18.93 -14.23
C ALA A 55 3.77 -19.19 -12.92
N GLU A 56 4.09 -18.13 -12.16
CA GLU A 56 4.82 -18.24 -10.89
C GLU A 56 3.89 -18.35 -9.68
N ARG A 57 2.57 -18.17 -9.84
CA ARG A 57 1.58 -18.22 -8.74
C ARG A 57 1.32 -19.64 -8.21
N ARG A 58 1.90 -20.66 -8.84
CA ARG A 58 1.85 -22.09 -8.39
C ARG A 58 0.43 -22.60 -8.15
N GLY A 59 -0.55 -22.13 -8.92
CA GLY A 59 -1.96 -22.49 -8.76
C GLY A 59 -2.67 -21.84 -7.57
N ILE A 60 -2.03 -20.93 -6.83
CA ILE A 60 -2.67 -20.18 -5.74
C ILE A 60 -3.47 -19.01 -6.35
N PRO A 61 -4.78 -18.91 -6.06
CA PRO A 61 -5.59 -17.79 -6.53
C PRO A 61 -5.08 -16.47 -5.96
N HIS A 62 -4.98 -15.46 -6.85
CA HIS A 62 -4.60 -14.10 -6.51
C HIS A 62 -5.73 -13.16 -6.90
N HIS A 63 -6.15 -12.34 -5.97
CA HIS A 63 -7.24 -11.39 -6.14
C HIS A 63 -6.73 -9.96 -6.12
N LEU A 64 -7.46 -9.06 -6.76
CA LEU A 64 -7.16 -7.63 -6.86
C LEU A 64 -5.81 -7.36 -7.52
N LEU A 65 -5.47 -8.15 -8.52
CA LEU A 65 -4.47 -7.85 -9.53
C LEU A 65 -5.21 -7.49 -10.83
N ASP A 66 -4.70 -6.53 -11.60
CA ASP A 66 -5.22 -6.22 -12.94
C ASP A 66 -6.71 -5.82 -12.98
N VAL A 67 -7.18 -5.11 -11.95
CA VAL A 67 -8.58 -4.69 -11.82
C VAL A 67 -8.86 -3.27 -12.33
N LEU A 68 -7.82 -2.46 -12.54
CA LEU A 68 -7.93 -1.07 -13.03
C LEU A 68 -7.22 -0.91 -14.37
N ASP A 69 -7.77 -0.06 -15.23
CA ASP A 69 -7.03 0.45 -16.39
C ASP A 69 -6.15 1.63 -15.98
N VAL A 70 -5.06 1.86 -16.74
CA VAL A 70 -4.06 2.89 -16.39
C VAL A 70 -4.60 4.32 -16.38
N THR A 71 -5.78 4.55 -16.95
CA THR A 71 -6.49 5.83 -16.93
C THR A 71 -7.38 6.02 -15.69
N GLU A 72 -7.68 4.94 -14.97
CA GLU A 72 -8.52 5.00 -13.76
C GLU A 72 -7.71 5.47 -12.55
N GLU A 73 -8.37 6.14 -11.63
CA GLU A 73 -7.76 6.54 -10.36
C GLU A 73 -7.92 5.42 -9.31
N ALA A 74 -6.82 5.03 -8.69
CA ALA A 74 -6.85 4.08 -7.57
C ALA A 74 -7.39 4.78 -6.32
N SER A 75 -8.61 4.42 -5.94
CA SER A 75 -9.27 4.89 -4.72
C SER A 75 -9.14 3.87 -3.59
N VAL A 76 -8.64 4.30 -2.44
CA VAL A 76 -8.53 3.43 -1.26
C VAL A 76 -9.91 3.01 -0.74
N ALA A 77 -10.93 3.87 -0.86
CA ALA A 77 -12.30 3.55 -0.46
C ALA A 77 -12.87 2.42 -1.32
N ARG A 78 -12.78 2.54 -2.65
CA ARG A 78 -13.20 1.47 -3.58
C ARG A 78 -12.42 0.18 -3.33
N TYR A 79 -11.10 0.29 -3.15
CA TYR A 79 -10.28 -0.87 -2.83
C TYR A 79 -10.72 -1.56 -1.53
N GLN A 80 -11.05 -0.80 -0.47
CA GLN A 80 -11.55 -1.37 0.79
C GLN A 80 -12.80 -2.23 0.56
N GLU A 81 -13.77 -1.69 -0.17
CA GLU A 81 -15.02 -2.40 -0.48
C GLU A 81 -14.76 -3.67 -1.28
N ASP A 82 -13.94 -3.58 -2.33
CA ASP A 82 -13.60 -4.71 -3.20
C ASP A 82 -12.81 -5.77 -2.43
N ALA A 83 -11.85 -5.38 -1.59
CA ALA A 83 -11.03 -6.29 -0.81
C ALA A 83 -11.85 -7.00 0.28
N ARG A 84 -12.73 -6.27 0.98
CA ARG A 84 -13.61 -6.87 1.99
C ARG A 84 -14.59 -7.85 1.38
N ARG A 85 -15.22 -7.51 0.26
CA ARG A 85 -16.10 -8.41 -0.50
C ARG A 85 -15.35 -9.66 -0.98
N THR A 86 -14.13 -9.50 -1.46
CA THR A 86 -13.28 -10.62 -1.85
C THR A 86 -12.94 -11.53 -0.67
N ILE A 87 -12.57 -10.95 0.48
CA ILE A 87 -12.27 -11.68 1.71
C ILE A 87 -13.50 -12.46 2.21
N ASP A 88 -14.68 -11.87 2.13
CA ASP A 88 -15.93 -12.52 2.50
C ASP A 88 -16.19 -13.73 1.61
N ALA A 89 -16.12 -13.57 0.30
CA ALA A 89 -16.29 -14.64 -0.66
C ALA A 89 -15.26 -15.78 -0.50
N ILE A 90 -13.99 -15.46 -0.19
CA ILE A 90 -12.96 -16.47 0.12
C ILE A 90 -13.34 -17.24 1.38
N THR A 91 -13.81 -16.57 2.41
CA THR A 91 -14.19 -17.19 3.68
C THR A 91 -15.43 -18.05 3.54
N GLU A 92 -16.43 -17.63 2.78
CA GLU A 92 -17.67 -18.37 2.52
C GLU A 92 -17.44 -19.71 1.83
N ARG A 93 -16.42 -19.79 0.93
CA ARG A 93 -16.06 -21.09 0.31
C ARG A 93 -15.07 -21.93 1.13
N GLY A 94 -14.83 -21.55 2.39
CA GLY A 94 -13.99 -22.31 3.31
C GLY A 94 -12.48 -22.12 3.14
N ALA A 95 -12.05 -21.14 2.31
CA ALA A 95 -10.65 -20.81 2.14
C ALA A 95 -10.19 -19.72 3.14
N THR A 96 -8.88 -19.63 3.35
CA THR A 96 -8.26 -18.63 4.21
C THR A 96 -7.79 -17.44 3.36
N PRO A 97 -8.26 -16.20 3.60
CA PRO A 97 -7.76 -15.03 2.94
C PRO A 97 -6.38 -14.63 3.51
N LEU A 98 -5.40 -14.47 2.63
CA LEU A 98 -4.04 -14.01 2.95
C LEU A 98 -3.80 -12.65 2.28
N LEU A 99 -3.90 -11.56 3.04
CA LEU A 99 -3.65 -10.20 2.57
C LEU A 99 -2.15 -9.96 2.43
N VAL A 100 -1.68 -9.56 1.26
CA VAL A 100 -0.24 -9.38 1.00
C VAL A 100 0.03 -8.02 0.38
N GLY A 101 0.82 -7.20 1.05
CA GLY A 101 1.18 -5.91 0.47
C GLY A 101 2.08 -5.03 1.33
N GLY A 102 2.49 -3.92 0.70
CA GLY A 102 3.32 -2.90 1.34
C GLY A 102 2.67 -1.51 1.39
N SER A 103 1.49 -1.35 0.81
CA SER A 103 0.76 -0.07 0.83
C SER A 103 0.01 0.05 2.15
N GLY A 104 0.66 0.65 3.17
CA GLY A 104 0.16 0.66 4.55
C GLY A 104 -1.27 1.16 4.70
N LEU A 105 -1.67 2.22 3.95
CA LEU A 105 -3.04 2.71 3.97
C LEU A 105 -4.04 1.68 3.41
N TYR A 106 -3.65 0.92 2.38
CA TYR A 106 -4.48 -0.14 1.78
C TYR A 106 -4.66 -1.32 2.74
N VAL A 107 -3.58 -1.73 3.40
CA VAL A 107 -3.63 -2.77 4.44
C VAL A 107 -4.53 -2.34 5.60
N ALA A 108 -4.31 -1.15 6.16
CA ALA A 108 -5.12 -0.61 7.25
C ALA A 108 -6.60 -0.47 6.87
N ALA A 109 -6.90 -0.01 5.64
CA ALA A 109 -8.26 0.12 5.14
C ALA A 109 -9.02 -1.21 5.17
N VAL A 110 -8.34 -2.32 4.89
CA VAL A 110 -8.96 -3.65 4.91
C VAL A 110 -9.10 -4.18 6.33
N LEU A 111 -8.04 -4.09 7.13
CA LEU A 111 -7.96 -4.76 8.43
C LEU A 111 -8.74 -4.03 9.54
N THR A 112 -8.87 -2.70 9.44
CA THR A 112 -9.48 -1.90 10.50
C THR A 112 -10.76 -1.18 10.04
N ASP A 113 -11.58 -0.71 10.98
CA ASP A 113 -12.83 0.02 10.69
C ASP A 113 -12.57 1.45 10.16
N PHE A 114 -11.71 1.53 9.16
CA PHE A 114 -11.32 2.77 8.53
C PHE A 114 -12.50 3.31 7.71
N ARG A 115 -12.97 4.51 8.03
CA ARG A 115 -14.02 5.18 7.27
C ARG A 115 -13.42 6.19 6.32
N PHE A 116 -13.89 6.16 5.09
CA PHE A 116 -13.53 7.14 4.07
C PHE A 116 -14.72 8.06 3.86
N PRO A 117 -14.72 9.27 4.45
CA PRO A 117 -15.66 10.29 4.05
C PRO A 117 -15.53 10.53 2.55
N GLY A 118 -16.63 10.68 1.86
CA GLY A 118 -16.66 10.98 0.43
C GLY A 118 -15.75 12.15 0.06
N THR A 119 -15.68 12.48 -1.22
CA THR A 119 -14.99 13.66 -1.73
C THR A 119 -16.01 14.61 -2.33
N ASP A 120 -15.80 15.89 -2.12
CA ASP A 120 -16.57 16.97 -2.77
C ASP A 120 -15.61 17.75 -3.66
N PRO A 121 -15.73 17.64 -5.00
CA PRO A 121 -14.83 18.31 -5.93
C PRO A 121 -14.80 19.84 -5.79
N GLU A 122 -15.95 20.47 -5.47
CA GLU A 122 -16.04 21.92 -5.33
C GLU A 122 -15.32 22.40 -4.05
N ARG A 123 -15.56 21.72 -2.93
CA ARG A 123 -14.88 22.01 -1.65
C ARG A 123 -13.39 21.74 -1.75
N ARG A 124 -13.00 20.66 -2.44
CA ARG A 124 -11.59 20.36 -2.67
C ARG A 124 -10.94 21.45 -3.51
N ALA A 125 -11.53 21.85 -4.63
CA ALA A 125 -11.02 22.91 -5.49
C ALA A 125 -10.90 24.24 -4.74
N HIS A 126 -11.87 24.57 -3.86
CA HIS A 126 -11.77 25.72 -2.99
C HIS A 126 -10.51 25.70 -2.12
N TRP A 127 -10.28 24.59 -1.38
CA TRP A 127 -9.10 24.49 -0.50
C TRP A 127 -7.80 24.39 -1.26
N GLU A 128 -7.79 23.81 -2.45
CA GLU A 128 -6.61 23.79 -3.33
C GLU A 128 -6.26 25.20 -3.84
N ALA A 129 -7.27 26.02 -4.18
CA ALA A 129 -7.07 27.41 -4.55
C ALA A 129 -6.51 28.23 -3.36
N VAL A 130 -7.05 28.07 -2.16
CA VAL A 130 -6.52 28.71 -0.95
C VAL A 130 -5.09 28.26 -0.65
N LEU A 131 -4.79 26.98 -0.87
CA LEU A 131 -3.42 26.46 -0.73
C LEU A 131 -2.45 27.11 -1.72
N ALA A 132 -2.87 27.29 -2.96
CA ALA A 132 -2.06 27.94 -3.99
C ALA A 132 -1.80 29.43 -3.69
N GLU A 133 -2.80 30.13 -3.17
CA GLU A 133 -2.73 31.55 -2.84
C GLU A 133 -1.93 31.84 -1.56
N ARG A 134 -2.20 31.09 -0.47
CA ARG A 134 -1.72 31.41 0.88
C ARG A 134 -0.64 30.48 1.40
N GLY A 135 -0.37 29.40 0.69
CA GLY A 135 0.60 28.39 1.07
C GLY A 135 0.14 27.46 2.21
N PRO A 136 0.91 26.38 2.45
CA PRO A 136 0.51 25.33 3.38
C PRO A 136 0.49 25.76 4.85
N ALA A 137 1.34 26.71 5.25
CA ALA A 137 1.42 27.17 6.63
C ALA A 137 0.12 27.90 7.06
N ALA A 138 -0.43 28.75 6.18
CA ALA A 138 -1.67 29.47 6.44
C ALA A 138 -2.86 28.51 6.56
N LEU A 139 -2.93 27.49 5.69
CA LEU A 139 -3.95 26.47 5.78
C LEU A 139 -3.82 25.60 7.04
N HIS A 140 -2.57 25.31 7.44
CA HIS A 140 -2.30 24.58 8.67
C HIS A 140 -2.84 25.32 9.91
N GLU A 141 -2.70 26.65 9.95
CA GLU A 141 -3.25 27.45 11.02
C GLU A 141 -4.79 27.37 11.05
N GLN A 142 -5.46 27.43 9.88
CA GLN A 142 -6.91 27.21 9.82
C GLN A 142 -7.33 25.83 10.28
N LEU A 143 -6.57 24.79 9.91
CA LEU A 143 -6.82 23.43 10.40
C LEU A 143 -6.61 23.35 11.92
N ARG A 144 -5.58 23.99 12.46
CA ARG A 144 -5.28 24.00 13.90
C ARG A 144 -6.43 24.61 14.72
N GLN A 145 -7.11 25.62 14.20
CA GLN A 145 -8.26 26.24 14.84
C GLN A 145 -9.50 25.33 14.86
N ARG A 146 -9.67 24.49 13.83
CA ARG A 146 -10.83 23.60 13.66
C ARG A 146 -10.61 22.20 14.24
N ASP A 147 -9.39 21.70 14.11
CA ASP A 147 -8.96 20.35 14.51
C ASP A 147 -7.49 20.36 14.91
N PRO A 148 -7.16 20.75 16.16
CA PRO A 148 -5.80 20.80 16.65
C PRO A 148 -5.07 19.45 16.57
N VAL A 149 -5.79 18.35 16.81
CA VAL A 149 -5.21 16.99 16.79
C VAL A 149 -4.79 16.60 15.37
N ALA A 150 -5.64 16.86 14.38
CA ALA A 150 -5.25 16.62 12.99
C ALA A 150 -4.11 17.53 12.54
N ALA A 151 -4.11 18.80 12.96
CA ALA A 151 -3.05 19.74 12.60
C ALA A 151 -1.67 19.27 13.12
N GLU A 152 -1.60 18.85 14.38
CA GLU A 152 -0.38 18.27 14.96
C GLU A 152 0.08 17.02 14.21
N ALA A 153 -0.82 16.09 13.91
CA ALA A 153 -0.51 14.85 13.23
C ALA A 153 -0.06 15.03 11.76
N ILE A 154 -0.55 16.10 11.09
CA ILE A 154 -0.25 16.38 9.67
C ILE A 154 1.00 17.23 9.52
N GLY A 155 1.16 18.24 10.36
CA GLY A 155 2.22 19.23 10.28
C GLY A 155 2.01 20.28 9.16
N PRO A 156 2.80 21.39 9.21
CA PRO A 156 2.54 22.58 8.38
C PRO A 156 2.99 22.46 6.92
N HIS A 157 3.66 21.39 6.53
CA HIS A 157 4.27 21.28 5.20
C HIS A 157 3.50 20.36 4.23
N ASN A 158 2.49 19.63 4.71
CA ASN A 158 1.75 18.68 3.90
C ASN A 158 0.42 19.27 3.40
N GLY A 159 0.51 20.23 2.44
CA GLY A 159 -0.65 20.93 1.90
C GLY A 159 -1.78 20.00 1.44
N ARG A 160 -1.47 18.92 0.74
CA ARG A 160 -2.49 17.95 0.29
C ARG A 160 -3.26 17.31 1.45
N ARG A 161 -2.58 16.96 2.55
CA ARG A 161 -3.23 16.39 3.72
C ARG A 161 -4.05 17.42 4.48
N ILE A 162 -3.57 18.66 4.53
CA ILE A 162 -4.28 19.77 5.15
C ILE A 162 -5.58 20.05 4.38
N VAL A 163 -5.50 20.18 3.04
CA VAL A 163 -6.69 20.33 2.17
C VAL A 163 -7.68 19.22 2.41
N ARG A 164 -7.22 17.96 2.45
CA ARG A 164 -8.13 16.82 2.70
C ARG A 164 -8.78 16.87 4.08
N ALA A 165 -8.05 17.28 5.11
CA ALA A 165 -8.60 17.38 6.45
C ALA A 165 -9.69 18.48 6.54
N LEU A 166 -9.45 19.62 5.90
CA LEU A 166 -10.43 20.72 5.82
C LEU A 166 -11.65 20.33 4.98
N GLU A 167 -11.46 19.70 3.81
CA GLU A 167 -12.54 19.17 2.98
C GLU A 167 -13.45 18.20 3.76
N VAL A 168 -12.84 17.26 4.50
CA VAL A 168 -13.59 16.30 5.30
C VAL A 168 -14.36 16.99 6.42
N GLY A 169 -13.77 17.94 7.12
CA GLY A 169 -14.44 18.72 8.13
C GLY A 169 -15.66 19.48 7.58
N ASP A 170 -15.51 20.09 6.40
CA ASP A 170 -16.62 20.81 5.74
C ASP A 170 -17.71 19.86 5.21
N LEU A 171 -17.33 18.63 4.83
CA LEU A 171 -18.26 17.64 4.27
C LEU A 171 -19.09 16.95 5.36
N THR A 172 -18.43 16.60 6.48
CA THR A 172 -19.03 15.78 7.53
C THR A 172 -19.54 16.58 8.72
N GLY A 173 -19.08 17.82 8.89
CA GLY A 173 -19.31 18.62 10.09
C GLY A 173 -18.53 18.14 11.32
N GLU A 174 -17.69 17.09 11.17
CA GLU A 174 -16.88 16.52 12.25
C GLU A 174 -15.38 16.78 12.02
N PRO A 175 -14.57 16.87 13.09
CA PRO A 175 -13.12 16.93 12.95
C PRO A 175 -12.56 15.73 12.19
N PHE A 176 -11.57 15.96 11.34
CA PHE A 176 -10.87 14.88 10.62
C PHE A 176 -10.24 13.86 11.58
N SER A 177 -9.78 14.32 12.74
CA SER A 177 -9.22 13.48 13.80
C SER A 177 -10.21 12.49 14.41
N ALA A 178 -11.52 12.76 14.36
CA ALA A 178 -12.53 11.81 14.82
C ALA A 178 -12.47 10.46 14.06
N GLY A 179 -12.10 10.50 12.77
CA GLY A 179 -11.86 9.30 11.97
C GLY A 179 -10.57 8.53 12.31
N LEU A 180 -9.65 9.13 13.09
CA LEU A 180 -8.40 8.47 13.48
C LEU A 180 -8.63 7.38 14.53
N ALA A 181 -9.54 7.58 15.48
CA ALA A 181 -9.86 6.59 16.51
C ALA A 181 -10.54 5.32 15.94
N ALA A 182 -11.27 5.45 14.83
CA ALA A 182 -11.86 4.29 14.14
C ALA A 182 -10.81 3.36 13.51
N ARG A 183 -9.59 3.87 13.26
CA ARG A 183 -8.46 3.08 12.71
C ARG A 183 -7.91 2.03 13.68
N GLU A 184 -8.22 2.13 14.95
CA GLU A 184 -7.74 1.20 15.99
C GLU A 184 -8.65 -0.02 16.14
N ARG A 185 -9.86 0.03 15.57
CA ARG A 185 -10.80 -1.09 15.66
C ARG A 185 -10.62 -2.04 14.48
N PRO A 186 -10.40 -3.36 14.73
CA PRO A 186 -10.36 -4.33 13.66
C PRO A 186 -11.75 -4.48 13.02
N TRP A 187 -11.79 -4.54 11.68
CA TRP A 187 -13.02 -4.88 10.94
C TRP A 187 -13.43 -6.35 11.19
N ARG A 188 -12.45 -7.24 11.22
CA ARG A 188 -12.56 -8.65 11.57
C ARG A 188 -11.30 -9.09 12.30
N PRO A 189 -11.34 -10.19 13.07
CA PRO A 189 -10.13 -10.77 13.66
C PRO A 189 -9.06 -11.01 12.59
N TYR A 190 -7.86 -10.53 12.83
CA TYR A 190 -6.73 -10.70 11.91
C TYR A 190 -5.44 -10.97 12.67
N ARG A 191 -4.47 -11.54 11.97
CA ARG A 191 -3.09 -11.66 12.42
C ARG A 191 -2.17 -11.19 11.34
N GLN A 192 -1.14 -10.45 11.69
CA GLN A 192 -0.22 -9.92 10.70
C GLN A 192 1.25 -10.15 11.05
N VAL A 193 2.01 -10.52 10.03
CA VAL A 193 3.46 -10.67 10.07
C VAL A 193 4.09 -9.59 9.22
N GLY A 194 5.04 -8.86 9.80
CA GLY A 194 5.86 -7.89 9.11
C GLY A 194 7.21 -8.50 8.72
N LEU A 195 7.57 -8.47 7.43
CA LEU A 195 8.93 -8.79 7.02
C LEU A 195 9.81 -7.56 7.11
N GLN A 196 10.88 -7.65 7.88
CA GLN A 196 11.93 -6.63 7.96
C GLN A 196 13.25 -7.17 7.41
N LEU A 197 14.06 -6.29 6.87
CA LEU A 197 15.42 -6.55 6.44
C LEU A 197 16.28 -5.36 6.85
N GLU A 198 17.48 -5.65 7.35
CA GLU A 198 18.43 -4.59 7.67
C GLU A 198 18.71 -3.70 6.45
N ARG A 199 18.84 -2.39 6.69
CA ARG A 199 18.98 -1.39 5.63
C ARG A 199 20.18 -1.67 4.74
N SER A 200 21.28 -2.14 5.31
CA SER A 200 22.52 -2.51 4.61
C SER A 200 22.29 -3.64 3.58
N ALA A 201 21.38 -4.56 3.86
CA ALA A 201 21.00 -5.65 2.96
C ALA A 201 19.85 -5.22 2.01
N LEU A 202 18.92 -4.41 2.49
CA LEU A 202 17.75 -4.00 1.70
C LEU A 202 18.12 -3.05 0.56
N VAL A 203 18.98 -2.06 0.78
CA VAL A 203 19.33 -1.04 -0.22
C VAL A 203 19.95 -1.64 -1.48
N PRO A 204 21.01 -2.46 -1.41
CA PRO A 204 21.56 -3.09 -2.60
C PRO A 204 20.55 -3.96 -3.35
N ARG A 205 19.68 -4.65 -2.62
CA ARG A 205 18.61 -5.47 -3.21
C ARG A 205 17.57 -4.64 -3.97
N LEU A 206 17.22 -3.46 -3.45
CA LEU A 206 16.32 -2.53 -4.14
C LEU A 206 16.96 -1.95 -5.40
N ASP A 207 18.23 -1.59 -5.31
CA ASP A 207 18.97 -1.02 -6.44
C ASP A 207 19.14 -2.04 -7.57
N ALA A 208 19.57 -3.27 -7.26
CA ALA A 208 19.66 -4.36 -8.22
C ALA A 208 18.29 -4.72 -8.84
N ARG A 209 17.21 -4.65 -8.07
CA ARG A 209 15.85 -4.87 -8.56
C ARG A 209 15.44 -3.83 -9.59
N VAL A 210 15.74 -2.55 -9.37
CA VAL A 210 15.45 -1.48 -10.33
C VAL A 210 16.22 -1.70 -11.64
N GLU A 211 17.50 -2.01 -11.58
CA GLU A 211 18.28 -2.37 -12.77
C GLU A 211 17.70 -3.60 -13.49
N GLY A 212 17.24 -4.59 -12.72
CA GLY A 212 16.55 -5.76 -13.23
C GLY A 212 15.25 -5.41 -13.98
N MET A 213 14.48 -4.42 -13.53
CA MET A 213 13.28 -3.95 -14.21
C MET A 213 13.59 -3.38 -15.60
N TRP A 214 14.64 -2.56 -15.73
CA TRP A 214 15.09 -2.04 -17.03
C TRP A 214 15.54 -3.17 -17.97
N ARG A 215 16.34 -4.11 -17.46
CA ARG A 215 16.77 -5.28 -18.24
C ARG A 215 15.62 -6.20 -18.64
N ALA A 216 14.57 -6.29 -17.82
CA ALA A 216 13.39 -7.10 -18.09
C ALA A 216 12.41 -6.44 -19.10
N GLY A 217 12.70 -5.22 -19.57
CA GLY A 217 11.90 -4.53 -20.58
C GLY A 217 10.88 -3.54 -20.04
N LEU A 218 11.14 -2.90 -18.90
CA LEU A 218 10.24 -1.85 -18.36
C LEU A 218 9.92 -0.76 -19.39
N LEU A 219 10.89 -0.36 -20.22
CA LEU A 219 10.64 0.62 -21.27
C LEU A 219 9.64 0.14 -22.31
N ASP A 220 9.69 -1.12 -22.68
CA ASP A 220 8.75 -1.69 -23.65
C ASP A 220 7.36 -1.85 -23.02
N GLU A 221 7.28 -2.22 -21.74
CA GLU A 221 6.03 -2.22 -20.99
C GLU A 221 5.40 -0.81 -20.99
N VAL A 222 6.17 0.22 -20.65
CA VAL A 222 5.69 1.61 -20.63
C VAL A 222 5.30 2.06 -22.04
N ARG A 223 6.10 1.74 -23.08
CA ARG A 223 5.76 2.07 -24.47
C ARG A 223 4.43 1.45 -24.89
N GLY A 224 4.13 0.24 -24.45
CA GLY A 224 2.85 -0.42 -24.70
C GLY A 224 1.67 0.19 -23.93
N LEU A 225 1.91 0.84 -22.79
CA LEU A 225 0.89 1.48 -21.97
C LEU A 225 0.58 2.93 -22.40
N LEU A 226 1.50 3.62 -23.08
CA LEU A 226 1.29 4.99 -23.54
C LEU A 226 0.03 5.14 -24.43
N PRO A 227 -0.18 4.33 -25.48
CA PRO A 227 -1.39 4.40 -26.29
C PRO A 227 -2.66 4.05 -25.51
N ARG A 228 -2.55 3.28 -24.41
CA ARG A 228 -3.66 2.98 -23.50
C ARG A 228 -3.97 4.14 -22.56
N GLY A 229 -3.24 5.24 -22.61
CA GLY A 229 -3.50 6.46 -21.88
C GLY A 229 -2.80 6.54 -20.52
N LEU A 230 -1.68 5.84 -20.31
CA LEU A 230 -0.91 5.87 -19.06
C LEU A 230 -0.67 7.30 -18.55
N GLU A 231 -0.32 8.24 -19.41
CA GLU A 231 -0.03 9.62 -19.01
C GLU A 231 -1.24 10.43 -18.55
N ARG A 232 -2.44 10.00 -18.95
CA ARG A 232 -3.70 10.61 -18.48
C ARG A 232 -4.12 10.10 -17.11
N GLY A 233 -3.58 8.96 -16.68
CA GLY A 233 -3.87 8.37 -15.39
C GLY A 233 -3.19 9.15 -14.26
N VAL A 234 -3.96 9.72 -13.36
CA VAL A 234 -3.47 10.55 -12.25
C VAL A 234 -2.52 9.78 -11.32
N THR A 235 -2.81 8.51 -11.08
CA THR A 235 -2.04 7.66 -10.16
C THR A 235 -0.99 6.83 -10.91
N ALA A 236 -1.38 6.16 -11.99
CA ALA A 236 -0.50 5.27 -12.75
C ALA A 236 0.71 5.99 -13.36
N SER A 237 0.52 7.17 -13.94
CA SER A 237 1.60 7.97 -14.55
C SER A 237 2.69 8.39 -13.56
N ARG A 238 2.35 8.46 -12.27
CA ARG A 238 3.26 8.89 -11.19
C ARG A 238 3.87 7.72 -10.43
N ALA A 239 3.58 6.50 -10.84
CA ALA A 239 4.18 5.32 -10.22
C ALA A 239 5.70 5.34 -10.39
N ILE A 240 6.41 4.99 -9.32
CA ILE A 240 7.88 4.94 -9.31
C ILE A 240 8.34 3.94 -10.39
N GLY A 241 9.29 4.34 -11.20
CA GLY A 241 9.76 3.61 -12.36
C GLY A 241 9.01 4.00 -13.64
N TYR A 242 7.70 4.13 -13.62
CA TYR A 242 6.90 4.51 -14.79
C TYR A 242 7.11 5.98 -15.18
N ALA A 243 7.07 6.89 -14.22
CA ALA A 243 7.35 8.30 -14.47
C ALA A 243 8.75 8.51 -15.06
N GLN A 244 9.76 7.78 -14.54
CA GLN A 244 11.13 7.87 -15.02
C GLN A 244 11.30 7.23 -16.41
N ALA A 245 10.65 6.10 -16.66
CA ALA A 245 10.63 5.46 -17.97
C ALA A 245 9.94 6.33 -19.04
N ILE A 246 8.84 7.02 -18.69
CA ILE A 246 8.21 8.03 -19.57
C ILE A 246 9.21 9.16 -19.86
N GLY A 247 9.90 9.68 -18.83
CA GLY A 247 10.95 10.71 -18.98
C GLY A 247 12.07 10.26 -19.91
N GLN A 248 12.51 9.00 -19.81
CA GLN A 248 13.53 8.43 -20.70
C GLN A 248 13.01 8.29 -22.13
N LEU A 249 11.80 7.78 -22.35
CA LEU A 249 11.21 7.64 -23.67
C LEU A 249 11.00 8.99 -24.38
N ARG A 250 10.86 10.07 -23.63
CA ARG A 250 10.73 11.45 -24.12
C ARG A 250 12.07 12.18 -24.28
N GLY A 251 13.19 11.55 -23.90
CA GLY A 251 14.51 12.16 -23.96
C GLY A 251 14.78 13.20 -22.87
N ALA A 252 13.91 13.31 -21.85
CA ALA A 252 14.13 14.19 -20.68
C ALA A 252 15.15 13.61 -19.70
N LEU A 253 15.31 12.28 -19.69
CA LEU A 253 16.31 11.55 -18.90
C LEU A 253 17.07 10.60 -19.80
N ASP A 254 18.35 10.41 -19.56
CA ASP A 254 19.06 9.24 -20.07
C ASP A 254 18.75 8.02 -19.18
N GLU A 255 19.12 6.83 -19.64
CA GLU A 255 18.84 5.58 -18.94
C GLU A 255 19.45 5.57 -17.54
N ARG A 256 20.68 6.03 -17.41
CA ARG A 256 21.40 6.08 -16.13
C ARG A 256 20.69 6.99 -15.12
N ALA A 257 20.26 8.17 -15.57
CA ALA A 257 19.51 9.12 -14.74
C ALA A 257 18.15 8.53 -14.32
N ALA A 258 17.41 7.91 -15.25
CA ALA A 258 16.13 7.29 -14.99
C ALA A 258 16.23 6.15 -13.95
N ILE A 259 17.22 5.28 -14.10
CA ILE A 259 17.51 4.21 -13.13
C ILE A 259 17.88 4.79 -11.76
N SER A 260 18.83 5.74 -11.71
CA SER A 260 19.31 6.35 -10.46
C SER A 260 18.19 7.06 -9.70
N GLU A 261 17.33 7.79 -10.40
CA GLU A 261 16.18 8.45 -9.80
C GLU A 261 15.17 7.43 -9.26
N THR A 262 14.86 6.38 -10.03
CA THR A 262 13.98 5.29 -9.61
C THR A 262 14.51 4.59 -8.37
N GLN A 263 15.81 4.28 -8.30
CA GLN A 263 16.47 3.71 -7.11
C GLN A 263 16.29 4.63 -5.90
N SER A 264 16.56 5.91 -6.05
CA SER A 264 16.41 6.90 -4.98
C SER A 264 14.97 6.98 -4.44
N LEU A 265 13.99 7.02 -5.35
CA LEU A 265 12.56 7.06 -5.01
C LEU A 265 12.12 5.75 -4.34
N THR A 266 12.59 4.60 -4.83
CA THR A 266 12.28 3.29 -4.26
C THR A 266 12.83 3.14 -2.84
N ARG A 267 14.07 3.59 -2.57
CA ARG A 267 14.63 3.61 -1.21
C ARG A 267 13.83 4.51 -0.27
N ARG A 268 13.39 5.68 -0.74
CA ARG A 268 12.50 6.57 0.03
C ARG A 268 11.14 5.94 0.30
N TYR A 269 10.58 5.24 -0.69
CA TYR A 269 9.31 4.54 -0.54
C TYR A 269 9.41 3.42 0.48
N ALA A 270 10.43 2.55 0.38
CA ALA A 270 10.67 1.48 1.34
C ALA A 270 10.79 2.00 2.79
N ARG A 271 11.51 3.12 3.00
CA ARG A 271 11.63 3.75 4.32
C ARG A 271 10.28 4.22 4.87
N ARG A 272 9.42 4.82 4.02
CA ARG A 272 8.07 5.21 4.43
C ARG A 272 7.20 4.01 4.82
N GLN A 273 7.32 2.90 4.09
CA GLN A 273 6.61 1.65 4.42
C GLN A 273 7.05 1.10 5.78
N VAL A 274 8.36 1.03 6.03
CA VAL A 274 8.90 0.62 7.35
C VAL A 274 8.36 1.51 8.46
N SER A 275 8.43 2.84 8.27
CA SER A 275 7.93 3.81 9.27
C SER A 275 6.43 3.70 9.50
N TRP A 276 5.65 3.32 8.49
CA TRP A 276 4.22 3.10 8.63
C TRP A 276 3.94 1.89 9.52
N PHE A 277 4.46 0.72 9.16
CA PHE A 277 4.16 -0.52 9.85
C PHE A 277 4.78 -0.61 11.26
N ARG A 278 5.87 0.12 11.54
CA ARG A 278 6.45 0.18 12.89
C ARG A 278 5.57 0.87 13.94
N ARG A 279 4.55 1.60 13.51
CA ARG A 279 3.58 2.25 14.40
C ARG A 279 2.42 1.35 14.78
N ASP A 280 2.37 0.17 14.21
CA ASP A 280 1.31 -0.81 14.43
C ASP A 280 1.86 -1.93 15.31
N ASP A 281 1.49 -1.91 16.58
CA ASP A 281 1.96 -2.85 17.58
C ASP A 281 1.41 -4.27 17.40
N THR A 282 0.44 -4.44 16.51
CA THR A 282 -0.12 -5.75 16.17
C THR A 282 0.74 -6.51 15.15
N VAL A 283 1.75 -5.86 14.56
CA VAL A 283 2.68 -6.49 13.60
C VAL A 283 3.70 -7.35 14.32
N HIS A 284 3.66 -8.66 14.07
CA HIS A 284 4.72 -9.56 14.50
C HIS A 284 5.87 -9.53 13.48
N TRP A 285 7.02 -8.98 13.91
CA TRP A 285 8.15 -8.79 13.01
C TRP A 285 9.02 -10.05 12.87
N VAL A 286 9.32 -10.41 11.61
CA VAL A 286 10.20 -11.51 11.25
C VAL A 286 11.34 -10.98 10.38
N ASP A 287 12.56 -11.37 10.70
CA ASP A 287 13.72 -11.06 9.88
C ASP A 287 13.65 -11.86 8.56
N ALA A 288 13.62 -11.11 7.44
CA ALA A 288 13.57 -11.69 6.10
C ALA A 288 14.85 -12.43 5.70
N ALA A 289 15.97 -12.18 6.40
CA ALA A 289 17.24 -12.88 6.17
C ALA A 289 17.36 -14.19 6.97
N ALA A 290 16.51 -14.40 7.98
CA ALA A 290 16.55 -15.61 8.81
C ALA A 290 16.23 -16.86 7.97
N GLU A 291 16.99 -17.93 8.16
CA GLU A 291 16.75 -19.21 7.49
C GLU A 291 15.39 -19.81 7.86
N ASP A 292 14.99 -19.67 9.12
CA ASP A 292 13.73 -20.13 9.69
C ASP A 292 12.58 -19.09 9.59
N ARG A 293 12.73 -18.07 8.69
CA ARG A 293 11.72 -17.00 8.54
C ARG A 293 10.33 -17.51 8.23
N ARG A 294 10.24 -18.60 7.46
CA ARG A 294 8.95 -19.22 7.10
C ARG A 294 8.27 -19.81 8.32
N GLU A 295 9.00 -20.60 9.11
CA GLU A 295 8.50 -21.24 10.33
C GLU A 295 8.13 -20.22 11.40
N ARG A 296 8.91 -19.12 11.52
CA ARG A 296 8.57 -17.98 12.40
C ARG A 296 7.28 -17.30 11.94
N ALA A 297 7.16 -17.01 10.65
CA ALA A 297 5.97 -16.39 10.11
C ALA A 297 4.73 -17.29 10.28
N GLU A 298 4.86 -18.59 10.03
CA GLU A 298 3.80 -19.57 10.20
C GLU A 298 3.33 -19.64 11.67
N ARG A 299 4.26 -19.71 12.63
CA ARG A 299 3.92 -19.69 14.06
C ARG A 299 3.23 -18.38 14.47
N ALA A 300 3.71 -17.24 14.01
CA ALA A 300 3.09 -15.96 14.32
C ALA A 300 1.68 -15.82 13.74
N LEU A 301 1.44 -16.33 12.54
CA LEU A 301 0.11 -16.34 11.91
C LEU A 301 -0.82 -17.40 12.53
N ALA A 302 -0.27 -18.46 13.13
CA ALA A 302 -1.06 -19.49 13.80
C ALA A 302 -1.42 -19.12 15.26
N HIS A 303 -0.51 -18.47 15.99
CA HIS A 303 -0.61 -18.27 17.45
C HIS A 303 -0.33 -16.82 17.88
N GLY A 304 -0.10 -15.87 16.96
CA GLY A 304 0.13 -14.45 17.27
C GLY A 304 -1.05 -13.82 17.99
N SER A 305 -0.80 -12.70 18.68
CA SER A 305 -1.86 -11.88 19.28
C SER A 305 -2.89 -11.50 18.24
N ASP A 306 -4.15 -11.80 18.49
CA ASP A 306 -5.25 -11.35 17.63
C ASP A 306 -5.31 -9.82 17.69
N GLY A 307 -5.44 -9.15 16.55
CA GLY A 307 -5.67 -7.71 16.49
C GLY A 307 -6.93 -7.23 17.24
N THR A 308 -7.55 -8.13 18.01
CA THR A 308 -8.74 -7.87 18.84
C THR A 308 -8.43 -7.36 20.24
N SER A 309 -7.17 -7.36 20.69
CA SER A 309 -6.84 -6.90 22.05
C SER A 309 -6.48 -5.42 22.09
N VAL A 310 -7.47 -4.54 21.88
CA VAL A 310 -7.39 -3.15 22.36
C VAL A 310 -8.55 -2.96 23.32
N GLY A 311 -8.26 -3.04 24.59
CA GLY A 311 -9.21 -2.61 25.59
C GLY A 311 -9.24 -3.43 26.87
N SER A 312 -8.17 -3.45 27.62
CA SER A 312 -8.23 -3.61 29.08
C SER A 312 -6.85 -3.36 29.71
N MET A 313 -6.51 -2.10 29.89
CA MET A 313 -5.72 -1.67 31.02
C MET A 313 -6.21 -0.28 31.43
N GLY A 314 -7.23 -0.28 32.26
CA GLY A 314 -7.52 0.82 33.13
C GLY A 314 -6.53 0.78 34.30
N ARG A 315 -5.86 1.87 34.51
CA ARG A 315 -5.67 2.61 35.77
C ARG A 315 -4.76 3.78 35.53
#